data_e7bd7edccef490348d92abcc5d623d08
#
_entry.id   e7bd7edccef490348d92abcc5d623d08
#
_cell.length_a   1.000
_cell.length_b   1.000
_cell.length_c   1.000
_cell.angle_alpha   90.00
_cell.angle_beta   90.00
_cell.angle_gamma   90.00
#
_symmetry.space_group_name_H-M   'P 1'
#
loop_
_entity.id
_entity.type
_entity.pdbx_description
1 polymer ?
#
loop_
_entity_poly.entity_id
_entity_poly.type
_entity_poly.pdbx_seq_one_letter_code
_entity_poly.pdbx_strand_id
1 'polypeptide(L)'
;MMHKDKSLTRLLMVIAMLLAANGIKAQIGEHRDDLSIGGNAGVALSSVGFVQKVNQGQHIGPTAGFSVRYVCEKYYSMVCSVLGEVNFAMMGWKEDILDRQDAKVINPTTGRAEEYSRTINYLQIPVFAHLAWGKEHKGFNFFIQAGPQIGVCLGESTDMNFSLDNINLNDRSNKTIEQYSMEVENKFDYGIAGGLGVEYSAGRLGHFLLEGRYYYGLGNIYGSSKRDFFGKSNINGIMIKATYLFDLKH
;
A
#
# COMPACT_ATOMS: atom_id res chain seq x y z
N MET A 1 -13.48 -45.35 9.11
CA MET A 1 -13.09 -45.51 7.68
C MET A 1 -13.79 -44.47 6.78
N MET A 2 -14.08 -43.24 7.31
CA MET A 2 -14.89 -42.21 6.60
C MET A 2 -14.18 -40.86 6.40
N HIS A 3 -12.86 -40.78 6.56
CA HIS A 3 -12.14 -39.49 6.43
C HIS A 3 -11.42 -39.31 5.08
N LYS A 4 -11.32 -40.36 4.25
CA LYS A 4 -10.60 -40.33 2.97
C LYS A 4 -11.45 -39.75 1.80
N ASP A 5 -12.77 -39.79 1.89
CA ASP A 5 -13.65 -39.35 0.80
C ASP A 5 -13.78 -37.82 0.68
N LYS A 6 -13.68 -37.07 1.79
CA LYS A 6 -13.83 -35.60 1.75
C LYS A 6 -12.68 -34.90 1.04
N SER A 7 -11.47 -35.44 1.11
CA SER A 7 -10.31 -34.88 0.41
C SER A 7 -10.40 -35.15 -1.11
N LEU A 8 -10.82 -36.35 -1.49
CA LEU A 8 -11.03 -36.72 -2.90
C LEU A 8 -12.15 -35.88 -3.51
N THR A 9 -13.24 -35.69 -2.79
CA THR A 9 -14.37 -34.87 -3.27
C THR A 9 -13.97 -33.39 -3.45
N ARG A 10 -13.16 -32.84 -2.55
CA ARG A 10 -12.62 -31.47 -2.70
C ARG A 10 -11.66 -31.35 -3.89
N LEU A 11 -10.80 -32.34 -4.09
CA LEU A 11 -9.90 -32.38 -5.23
C LEU A 11 -10.68 -32.47 -6.54
N LEU A 12 -11.72 -33.32 -6.60
CA LEU A 12 -12.61 -33.44 -7.76
C LEU A 12 -13.39 -32.17 -8.05
N MET A 13 -13.85 -31.44 -7.00
CA MET A 13 -14.49 -30.13 -7.18
C MET A 13 -13.54 -29.08 -7.75
N VAL A 14 -12.30 -29.03 -7.27
CA VAL A 14 -11.28 -28.11 -7.79
C VAL A 14 -10.92 -28.45 -9.24
N ILE A 15 -10.78 -29.73 -9.59
CA ILE A 15 -10.54 -30.17 -10.94
C ILE A 15 -11.77 -29.88 -11.85
N ALA A 16 -12.98 -30.06 -11.35
CA ALA A 16 -14.20 -29.72 -12.09
C ALA A 16 -14.33 -28.21 -12.32
N MET A 17 -13.95 -27.36 -11.33
CA MET A 17 -13.89 -25.92 -11.52
C MET A 17 -12.81 -25.50 -12.54
N LEU A 18 -11.65 -26.14 -12.52
CA LEU A 18 -10.58 -25.89 -13.49
C LEU A 18 -10.97 -26.36 -14.92
N LEU A 19 -11.72 -27.44 -15.04
CA LEU A 19 -12.23 -27.95 -16.34
C LEU A 19 -13.41 -27.10 -16.86
N ALA A 20 -14.25 -26.58 -15.97
CA ALA A 20 -15.33 -25.65 -16.32
C ALA A 20 -14.78 -24.30 -16.82
N ALA A 21 -13.65 -23.86 -16.30
CA ALA A 21 -12.98 -22.65 -16.78
C ALA A 21 -12.50 -22.74 -18.23
N ASN A 22 -12.18 -23.93 -18.72
CA ASN A 22 -11.81 -24.18 -20.15
C ASN A 22 -13.01 -24.25 -21.11
N GLY A 23 -14.24 -24.34 -20.60
CA GLY A 23 -15.48 -24.39 -21.42
C GLY A 23 -16.11 -23.01 -21.67
N ILE A 24 -15.66 -21.97 -20.98
CA ILE A 24 -16.06 -20.61 -21.26
C ILE A 24 -15.34 -20.23 -22.55
N LYS A 25 -16.03 -20.26 -23.68
CA LYS A 25 -15.57 -19.57 -24.89
C LYS A 25 -15.40 -18.12 -24.44
N ALA A 26 -14.13 -17.69 -24.24
CA ALA A 26 -13.81 -16.32 -23.93
C ALA A 26 -14.48 -15.49 -25.02
N GLN A 27 -15.45 -14.66 -24.65
CA GLN A 27 -15.99 -13.67 -25.56
C GLN A 27 -14.78 -12.85 -25.97
N ILE A 28 -14.47 -12.84 -27.26
CA ILE A 28 -13.29 -12.15 -27.78
C ILE A 28 -13.53 -10.69 -27.48
N GLY A 29 -12.73 -10.13 -26.54
CA GLY A 29 -12.73 -8.71 -26.24
C GLY A 29 -12.24 -7.94 -27.46
N GLU A 30 -12.61 -6.70 -27.57
CA GLU A 30 -12.04 -5.79 -28.56
C GLU A 30 -10.60 -5.50 -28.14
N HIS A 31 -9.64 -5.99 -28.93
CA HIS A 31 -8.23 -5.74 -28.67
C HIS A 31 -7.92 -4.25 -28.82
N ARG A 32 -7.18 -3.68 -27.84
CA ARG A 32 -6.77 -2.29 -27.79
C ARG A 32 -5.27 -2.21 -27.55
N ASP A 33 -4.64 -1.23 -28.15
CA ASP A 33 -3.21 -0.94 -28.00
C ASP A 33 -2.99 0.51 -27.54
N ASP A 34 -3.91 1.00 -26.69
CA ASP A 34 -3.83 2.40 -26.25
C ASP A 34 -2.80 2.54 -25.14
N LEU A 35 -1.89 3.49 -25.32
CA LEU A 35 -0.84 3.80 -24.36
C LEU A 35 -1.03 5.20 -23.81
N SER A 36 -1.12 5.33 -22.49
CA SER A 36 -1.21 6.62 -21.80
C SER A 36 -0.07 6.75 -20.80
N ILE A 37 0.48 7.96 -20.70
CA ILE A 37 1.50 8.29 -19.70
C ILE A 37 1.11 9.53 -18.92
N GLY A 38 1.61 9.66 -17.71
CA GLY A 38 1.30 10.86 -16.92
C GLY A 38 1.98 10.91 -15.58
N GLY A 39 1.49 11.82 -14.76
CA GLY A 39 1.99 12.04 -13.42
C GLY A 39 0.92 11.81 -12.37
N ASN A 40 1.35 11.46 -11.18
CA ASN A 40 0.48 11.29 -10.04
C ASN A 40 1.05 11.98 -8.79
N ALA A 41 0.15 12.42 -7.90
CA ALA A 41 0.51 12.96 -6.61
C ALA A 41 -0.59 12.66 -5.59
N GLY A 42 -0.22 12.63 -4.31
CA GLY A 42 -1.17 12.34 -3.26
C GLY A 42 -0.55 12.32 -1.87
N VAL A 43 -1.28 11.73 -0.95
CA VAL A 43 -0.86 11.55 0.44
C VAL A 43 -0.95 10.08 0.84
N ALA A 44 0.01 9.62 1.62
CA ALA A 44 0.05 8.31 2.22
C ALA A 44 -0.19 8.43 3.73
N LEU A 45 -1.14 7.68 4.24
CA LEU A 45 -1.39 7.50 5.66
C LEU A 45 -0.87 6.11 6.01
N SER A 46 0.22 6.02 6.74
CA SER A 46 0.93 4.77 6.99
C SER A 46 1.12 4.46 8.46
N SER A 47 1.34 3.19 8.74
CA SER A 47 1.68 2.63 10.04
C SER A 47 2.50 1.37 9.87
N VAL A 48 3.13 0.88 10.92
CA VAL A 48 3.90 -0.37 10.92
C VAL A 48 3.22 -1.40 11.80
N GLY A 49 3.01 -2.59 11.24
CA GLY A 49 2.45 -3.72 11.96
C GLY A 49 3.51 -4.40 12.81
N PHE A 50 3.73 -3.95 14.04
CA PHE A 50 4.66 -4.60 14.97
C PHE A 50 4.03 -5.79 15.67
N VAL A 51 4.75 -6.91 15.74
CA VAL A 51 4.51 -7.96 16.72
C VAL A 51 5.35 -7.59 17.95
N GLN A 52 4.78 -7.47 19.10
CA GLN A 52 5.00 -6.62 20.25
C GLN A 52 4.46 -5.21 19.94
N LYS A 53 3.17 -5.07 20.27
CA LYS A 53 2.37 -3.93 19.86
C LYS A 53 2.98 -2.61 20.36
N VAL A 54 3.19 -1.69 19.44
CA VAL A 54 3.53 -0.28 19.70
C VAL A 54 2.27 0.54 19.44
N ASN A 55 1.88 1.41 20.37
CA ASN A 55 0.73 2.30 20.16
C ASN A 55 1.11 3.34 19.11
N GLN A 56 0.35 3.40 18.03
CA GLN A 56 0.66 4.25 16.88
C GLN A 56 -0.55 5.04 16.43
N GLY A 57 -0.31 6.30 16.09
CA GLY A 57 -1.15 7.09 15.21
C GLY A 57 -0.75 6.90 13.74
N GLN A 58 -1.50 7.53 12.84
CA GLN A 58 -1.21 7.52 11.41
C GLN A 58 -0.06 8.48 11.10
N HIS A 59 0.97 8.00 10.38
CA HIS A 59 1.98 8.87 9.77
C HIS A 59 1.46 9.36 8.42
N ILE A 60 1.49 10.68 8.21
CA ILE A 60 1.04 11.30 6.97
C ILE A 60 2.26 11.79 6.21
N GLY A 61 2.45 11.29 4.99
CA GLY A 61 3.54 11.69 4.12
C GLY A 61 3.08 11.92 2.67
N PRO A 62 3.78 12.76 1.90
CA PRO A 62 3.49 12.96 0.49
C PRO A 62 3.91 11.75 -0.34
N THR A 63 3.23 11.57 -1.48
CA THR A 63 3.63 10.64 -2.54
C THR A 63 3.46 11.32 -3.88
N ALA A 64 4.41 11.12 -4.80
CA ALA A 64 4.34 11.63 -6.16
C ALA A 64 5.16 10.75 -7.11
N GLY A 65 4.79 10.72 -8.38
CA GLY A 65 5.49 9.90 -9.35
C GLY A 65 4.93 9.97 -10.76
N PHE A 66 5.34 8.99 -11.55
CA PHE A 66 4.93 8.81 -12.93
C PHE A 66 4.10 7.55 -13.08
N SER A 67 3.15 7.59 -14.02
CA SER A 67 2.25 6.48 -14.31
C SER A 67 2.25 6.19 -15.80
N VAL A 68 2.20 4.91 -16.14
CA VAL A 68 2.06 4.40 -17.51
C VAL A 68 0.92 3.42 -17.52
N ARG A 69 -0.08 3.63 -18.36
CA ARG A 69 -1.22 2.74 -18.54
C ARG A 69 -1.23 2.19 -19.96
N TYR A 70 -1.32 0.86 -20.06
CA TYR A 70 -1.52 0.16 -21.31
C TYR A 70 -2.89 -0.53 -21.29
N VAL A 71 -3.77 -0.12 -22.20
CA VAL A 71 -5.10 -0.73 -22.36
C VAL A 71 -4.95 -1.95 -23.25
N CYS A 72 -5.29 -3.12 -22.70
CA CYS A 72 -5.15 -4.40 -23.39
C CYS A 72 -6.40 -4.75 -24.19
N GLU A 73 -7.56 -4.66 -23.55
CA GLU A 73 -8.81 -5.16 -24.12
C GLU A 73 -10.01 -4.41 -23.56
N LYS A 74 -11.09 -4.43 -24.32
CA LYS A 74 -12.39 -3.94 -23.89
C LYS A 74 -13.44 -5.04 -24.01
N TYR A 75 -14.18 -5.23 -22.93
CA TYR A 75 -15.32 -6.15 -22.86
C TYR A 75 -16.60 -5.36 -22.55
N TYR A 76 -17.47 -5.12 -23.53
CA TYR A 76 -18.67 -4.29 -23.39
C TYR A 76 -18.35 -2.90 -22.82
N SER A 77 -18.74 -2.65 -21.55
CA SER A 77 -18.47 -1.41 -20.82
C SER A 77 -17.24 -1.47 -19.93
N MET A 78 -16.54 -2.60 -19.88
CA MET A 78 -15.35 -2.78 -19.06
C MET A 78 -14.09 -2.66 -19.92
N VAL A 79 -13.19 -1.78 -19.50
CA VAL A 79 -11.86 -1.59 -20.08
C VAL A 79 -10.82 -2.23 -19.16
N CYS A 80 -10.05 -3.15 -19.72
CA CYS A 80 -8.97 -3.86 -19.02
C CYS A 80 -7.63 -3.26 -19.40
N SER A 81 -6.87 -2.84 -18.41
CA SER A 81 -5.55 -2.25 -18.63
C SER A 81 -4.54 -2.69 -17.56
N VAL A 82 -3.27 -2.54 -17.88
CA VAL A 82 -2.15 -2.64 -16.95
C VAL A 82 -1.69 -1.23 -16.62
N LEU A 83 -1.62 -0.90 -15.34
CA LEU A 83 -1.12 0.38 -14.84
C LEU A 83 0.17 0.13 -14.07
N GLY A 84 1.28 0.66 -14.56
CA GLY A 84 2.57 0.67 -13.88
C GLY A 84 2.90 2.07 -13.38
N GLU A 85 3.51 2.17 -12.21
CA GLU A 85 3.92 3.46 -11.66
C GLU A 85 5.34 3.39 -11.11
N VAL A 86 5.97 4.55 -11.02
CA VAL A 86 7.21 4.76 -10.27
C VAL A 86 6.97 5.96 -9.36
N ASN A 87 6.89 5.72 -8.05
CA ASN A 87 6.50 6.72 -7.07
C ASN A 87 7.59 6.92 -6.03
N PHE A 88 7.85 8.16 -5.67
CA PHE A 88 8.47 8.50 -4.40
C PHE A 88 7.37 8.60 -3.34
N ALA A 89 7.54 7.95 -2.20
CA ALA A 89 6.58 7.98 -1.10
C ALA A 89 7.28 8.08 0.24
N MET A 90 6.81 8.98 1.09
CA MET A 90 7.21 9.07 2.48
C MET A 90 6.22 8.28 3.33
N MET A 91 6.68 7.18 3.90
CA MET A 91 5.89 6.29 4.75
C MET A 91 6.58 6.12 6.09
N GLY A 92 5.86 5.61 7.08
CA GLY A 92 6.46 5.39 8.40
C GLY A 92 5.40 5.21 9.46
N TRP A 93 5.74 5.62 10.69
CA TRP A 93 4.80 5.61 11.81
C TRP A 93 5.04 6.78 12.76
N LYS A 94 3.99 7.15 13.45
CA LYS A 94 4.02 8.09 14.58
C LYS A 94 3.55 7.34 15.81
N GLU A 95 4.26 7.51 16.95
CA GLU A 95 3.86 6.84 18.18
C GLU A 95 2.94 7.71 19.01
N ASP A 96 1.96 7.06 19.63
CA ASP A 96 1.14 7.64 20.69
C ASP A 96 1.72 7.20 22.03
N ILE A 97 2.58 8.08 22.61
CA ILE A 97 3.23 7.83 23.89
C ILE A 97 2.27 8.23 25.01
N LEU A 98 1.61 7.23 25.57
CA LEU A 98 0.54 7.38 26.55
C LEU A 98 0.96 6.78 27.91
N ASP A 99 0.41 7.32 28.97
CA ASP A 99 0.48 6.76 30.32
C ASP A 99 -0.57 5.65 30.52
N ARG A 100 -0.71 5.14 31.75
CA ARG A 100 -1.67 4.09 32.10
C ARG A 100 -3.13 4.58 32.15
N GLN A 101 -3.34 5.88 32.09
CA GLN A 101 -4.63 6.56 32.09
C GLN A 101 -5.01 7.07 30.69
N ASP A 102 -4.27 6.63 29.64
CA ASP A 102 -4.41 7.07 28.23
C ASP A 102 -4.16 8.58 28.03
N ALA A 103 -3.48 9.24 28.98
CA ALA A 103 -3.03 10.61 28.82
C ALA A 103 -1.63 10.66 28.18
N LYS A 104 -1.33 11.75 27.48
CA LYS A 104 0.01 11.93 26.86
C LYS A 104 1.07 12.08 27.95
N VAL A 105 2.16 11.35 27.81
CA VAL A 105 3.33 11.48 28.71
C VAL A 105 4.00 12.83 28.44
N ILE A 106 4.19 13.60 29.51
CA ILE A 106 4.82 14.91 29.45
C ILE A 106 6.30 14.78 29.80
N ASN A 107 7.16 15.29 28.94
CA ASN A 107 8.59 15.35 29.19
C ASN A 107 8.85 16.35 30.32
N PRO A 108 9.45 15.95 31.47
CA PRO A 108 9.65 16.80 32.63
C PRO A 108 10.59 17.95 32.35
N THR A 109 11.50 17.85 31.38
CA THR A 109 12.48 18.90 31.05
C THR A 109 11.86 19.97 30.15
N THR A 110 11.01 19.59 29.18
CA THR A 110 10.47 20.55 28.21
C THR A 110 9.04 20.98 28.50
N GLY A 111 8.32 20.28 29.38
CA GLY A 111 6.89 20.49 29.67
C GLY A 111 5.96 20.19 28.50
N ARG A 112 6.45 19.53 27.43
CA ARG A 112 5.68 19.14 26.23
C ARG A 112 5.42 17.66 26.22
N ALA A 113 4.35 17.25 25.53
CA ALA A 113 4.08 15.84 25.29
C ALA A 113 5.25 15.20 24.52
N GLU A 114 5.63 13.99 24.93
CA GLU A 114 6.64 13.22 24.21
C GLU A 114 6.07 12.77 22.86
N GLU A 115 6.83 12.99 21.81
CA GLU A 115 6.48 12.64 20.43
C GLU A 115 7.64 11.91 19.77
N TYR A 116 7.29 10.87 19.03
CA TYR A 116 8.21 10.12 18.18
C TYR A 116 7.56 9.85 16.83
N SER A 117 8.27 10.13 15.77
CA SER A 117 7.90 9.73 14.43
C SER A 117 9.11 9.27 13.64
N ARG A 118 8.92 8.26 12.83
CA ARG A 118 9.93 7.80 11.87
C ARG A 118 9.34 7.83 10.47
N THR A 119 10.05 8.50 9.59
CA THR A 119 9.72 8.60 8.17
C THR A 119 10.75 7.79 7.37
N ILE A 120 10.25 6.93 6.50
CA ILE A 120 11.05 6.12 5.58
C ILE A 120 10.69 6.55 4.16
N ASN A 121 11.69 6.94 3.40
CA ASN A 121 11.56 7.37 2.02
C ASN A 121 11.70 6.17 1.10
N TYR A 122 10.65 5.87 0.34
CA TYR A 122 10.60 4.76 -0.60
C TYR A 122 10.53 5.21 -2.04
N LEU A 123 11.25 4.51 -2.91
CA LEU A 123 10.94 4.42 -4.33
C LEU A 123 10.06 3.19 -4.51
N GLN A 124 8.81 3.37 -4.92
CA GLN A 124 7.81 2.31 -5.05
C GLN A 124 7.48 2.07 -6.52
N ILE A 125 7.37 0.80 -6.90
CA ILE A 125 7.03 0.36 -8.26
C ILE A 125 5.87 -0.62 -8.16
N PRO A 126 4.62 -0.13 -8.14
CA PRO A 126 3.44 -0.97 -8.26
C PRO A 126 3.15 -1.30 -9.73
N VAL A 127 2.59 -2.49 -9.96
CA VAL A 127 2.03 -2.91 -11.25
C VAL A 127 0.63 -3.47 -10.97
N PHE A 128 -0.39 -2.86 -11.59
CA PHE A 128 -1.78 -3.19 -11.34
C PHE A 128 -2.48 -3.75 -12.56
N ALA A 129 -3.32 -4.76 -12.35
CA ALA A 129 -4.47 -4.98 -13.19
C ALA A 129 -5.51 -3.90 -12.86
N HIS A 130 -5.88 -3.09 -13.85
CA HIS A 130 -6.79 -1.97 -13.71
C HIS A 130 -8.03 -2.22 -14.59
N LEU A 131 -9.19 -2.24 -13.96
CA LEU A 131 -10.47 -2.51 -14.58
C LEU A 131 -11.39 -1.31 -14.39
N ALA A 132 -11.82 -0.70 -15.50
CA ALA A 132 -12.67 0.48 -15.49
C ALA A 132 -14.00 0.22 -16.17
N TRP A 133 -15.08 0.76 -15.61
CA TRP A 133 -16.43 0.68 -16.16
C TRP A 133 -17.01 2.07 -16.35
N GLY A 134 -17.60 2.33 -17.52
CA GLY A 134 -18.29 3.58 -17.79
C GLY A 134 -18.14 4.05 -19.22
N LYS A 135 -17.89 5.36 -19.40
CA LYS A 135 -17.84 6.00 -20.71
C LYS A 135 -16.40 6.14 -21.20
N GLU A 136 -16.10 5.50 -22.32
CA GLU A 136 -14.75 5.42 -22.88
C GLU A 136 -14.18 6.77 -23.32
N HIS A 137 -14.91 7.52 -24.15
CA HIS A 137 -14.36 8.71 -24.80
C HIS A 137 -14.52 10.00 -24.01
N LYS A 138 -15.67 10.18 -23.32
CA LYS A 138 -15.90 11.35 -22.52
C LYS A 138 -16.94 11.07 -21.43
N GLY A 139 -16.53 11.28 -20.18
CA GLY A 139 -17.39 11.08 -19.00
C GLY A 139 -16.71 10.35 -17.86
N PHE A 140 -17.51 9.98 -16.89
CA PHE A 140 -17.04 9.32 -15.69
C PHE A 140 -16.98 7.79 -15.86
N ASN A 141 -15.92 7.21 -15.32
CA ASN A 141 -15.72 5.79 -15.13
C ASN A 141 -15.48 5.52 -13.66
N PHE A 142 -15.93 4.39 -13.19
CA PHE A 142 -15.52 3.82 -11.93
C PHE A 142 -14.46 2.74 -12.21
N PHE A 143 -13.43 2.63 -11.38
CA PHE A 143 -12.43 1.59 -11.56
C PHE A 143 -12.04 0.91 -10.24
N ILE A 144 -11.56 -0.31 -10.39
CA ILE A 144 -10.85 -1.05 -9.36
C ILE A 144 -9.50 -1.48 -9.90
N GLN A 145 -8.53 -1.61 -9.00
CA GLN A 145 -7.20 -2.06 -9.37
C GLN A 145 -6.57 -2.87 -8.24
N ALA A 146 -5.75 -3.83 -8.61
CA ALA A 146 -4.99 -4.62 -7.66
C ALA A 146 -3.72 -5.18 -8.32
N GLY A 147 -2.67 -5.36 -7.52
CA GLY A 147 -1.44 -5.96 -8.01
C GLY A 147 -0.30 -5.94 -7.01
N PRO A 148 0.84 -6.49 -7.38
CA PRO A 148 2.06 -6.44 -6.59
C PRO A 148 2.65 -5.03 -6.58
N GLN A 149 3.31 -4.71 -5.47
CA GLN A 149 4.10 -3.51 -5.30
C GLN A 149 5.43 -3.88 -4.67
N ILE A 150 6.50 -3.39 -5.26
CA ILE A 150 7.84 -3.45 -4.68
C ILE A 150 8.31 -2.05 -4.32
N GLY A 151 9.21 -1.96 -3.34
CA GLY A 151 9.76 -0.70 -2.87
C GLY A 151 11.23 -0.84 -2.48
N VAL A 152 11.95 0.26 -2.64
CA VAL A 152 13.34 0.36 -2.17
C VAL A 152 13.43 1.53 -1.22
N CYS A 153 13.92 1.29 -0.01
CA CYS A 153 14.22 2.33 0.97
C CYS A 153 15.42 3.16 0.49
N LEU A 154 15.19 4.44 0.29
CA LEU A 154 16.23 5.42 -0.09
C LEU A 154 16.90 6.05 1.13
N GLY A 155 16.20 6.06 2.27
CA GLY A 155 16.70 6.62 3.51
C GLY A 155 15.58 6.73 4.54
N GLU A 156 15.96 6.99 5.77
CA GLU A 156 15.04 7.20 6.88
C GLU A 156 15.41 8.45 7.69
N SER A 157 14.43 9.01 8.37
CA SER A 157 14.62 10.09 9.31
C SER A 157 13.74 9.87 10.54
N THR A 158 14.29 10.22 11.70
CA THR A 158 13.58 10.11 12.98
C THR A 158 13.44 11.51 13.56
N ASP A 159 12.24 11.83 14.01
CA ASP A 159 11.93 13.04 14.76
C ASP A 159 11.43 12.64 16.14
N MET A 160 12.14 13.06 17.19
CA MET A 160 11.79 12.84 18.59
C MET A 160 12.17 14.06 19.44
N ASN A 161 11.35 14.35 20.43
CA ASN A 161 11.54 15.52 21.30
C ASN A 161 12.00 15.15 22.73
N PHE A 162 12.46 13.93 22.93
CA PHE A 162 12.97 13.40 24.20
C PHE A 162 14.32 12.68 23.99
N SER A 163 15.09 12.49 25.09
CA SER A 163 16.33 11.73 25.06
C SER A 163 16.12 10.31 25.55
N LEU A 164 16.78 9.35 24.90
CA LEU A 164 16.70 7.92 25.28
C LEU A 164 17.24 7.66 26.69
N ASP A 165 18.21 8.46 27.16
CA ASP A 165 18.83 8.31 28.48
C ASP A 165 17.88 8.70 29.64
N ASN A 166 16.84 9.47 29.36
CA ASN A 166 15.92 10.01 30.36
C ASN A 166 14.51 9.43 30.27
N ILE A 167 14.34 8.31 29.60
CA ILE A 167 13.02 7.67 29.48
C ILE A 167 12.63 7.03 30.82
N ASN A 168 11.49 7.46 31.38
CA ASN A 168 10.87 6.80 32.51
C ASN A 168 9.81 5.79 32.02
N LEU A 169 10.17 4.53 31.93
CA LEU A 169 9.26 3.45 31.52
C LEU A 169 8.10 3.22 32.48
N ASN A 170 8.17 3.71 33.71
CA ASN A 170 7.08 3.57 34.67
C ASN A 170 5.90 4.51 34.36
N ASP A 171 6.17 5.61 33.68
CA ASP A 171 5.18 6.61 33.27
C ASP A 171 4.51 6.24 31.94
N ARG A 172 4.97 5.19 31.26
CA ARG A 172 4.46 4.77 29.97
C ARG A 172 3.61 3.49 30.06
N SER A 173 2.52 3.46 29.33
CA SER A 173 1.68 2.24 29.16
C SER A 173 2.39 1.20 28.28
N ASN A 174 3.07 1.63 27.22
CA ASN A 174 3.92 0.82 26.39
C ASN A 174 5.39 0.92 26.83
N LYS A 175 5.99 -0.23 27.14
CA LYS A 175 7.37 -0.35 27.59
C LYS A 175 8.35 -0.72 26.48
N THR A 176 7.87 -0.92 25.27
CA THR A 176 8.69 -1.24 24.11
C THR A 176 9.39 0.03 23.63
N ILE A 177 10.71 0.04 23.61
CA ILE A 177 11.56 1.18 23.23
C ILE A 177 12.63 0.81 22.21
N GLU A 178 12.75 -0.46 21.87
CA GLU A 178 13.80 -1.00 20.99
C GLU A 178 13.74 -0.35 19.60
N GLN A 179 12.54 -0.01 19.11
CA GLN A 179 12.34 0.66 17.82
C GLN A 179 13.04 2.04 17.74
N TYR A 180 13.35 2.67 18.87
CA TYR A 180 14.01 3.98 18.86
C TYR A 180 15.46 3.89 18.43
N SER A 181 16.14 2.77 18.75
CA SER A 181 17.55 2.54 18.44
C SER A 181 17.81 1.68 17.22
N MET A 182 16.77 1.01 16.70
CA MET A 182 16.90 0.13 15.54
C MET A 182 16.84 0.95 14.24
N GLU A 183 17.74 0.64 13.30
CA GLU A 183 17.72 1.17 11.94
C GLU A 183 16.94 0.24 11.00
N VAL A 184 16.49 0.76 9.86
CA VAL A 184 15.85 -0.06 8.82
C VAL A 184 16.90 -0.96 8.17
N GLU A 185 16.89 -2.25 8.52
CA GLU A 185 17.83 -3.25 7.97
C GLU A 185 17.47 -3.66 6.55
N ASN A 186 16.18 -3.93 6.31
CA ASN A 186 15.69 -4.38 5.02
C ASN A 186 15.33 -3.18 4.15
N LYS A 187 16.20 -2.87 3.21
CA LYS A 187 15.96 -1.76 2.25
C LYS A 187 14.98 -2.14 1.14
N PHE A 188 14.68 -3.42 0.96
CA PHE A 188 13.74 -3.91 -0.02
C PHE A 188 12.41 -4.25 0.64
N ASP A 189 11.34 -3.60 0.19
CA ASP A 189 9.97 -3.84 0.62
C ASP A 189 9.17 -4.44 -0.53
N TYR A 190 8.23 -5.31 -0.21
CA TYR A 190 7.33 -5.91 -1.18
C TYR A 190 5.99 -6.21 -0.52
N GLY A 191 4.95 -6.16 -1.34
CA GLY A 191 3.60 -6.41 -0.84
C GLY A 191 2.56 -6.40 -1.95
N ILE A 192 1.33 -6.28 -1.53
CA ILE A 192 0.16 -6.24 -2.41
C ILE A 192 -0.55 -4.90 -2.18
N ALA A 193 -0.91 -4.24 -3.26
CA ALA A 193 -1.73 -3.04 -3.20
C ALA A 193 -3.02 -3.25 -3.99
N GLY A 194 -4.08 -2.64 -3.51
CA GLY A 194 -5.37 -2.65 -4.19
C GLY A 194 -6.15 -1.38 -3.87
N GLY A 195 -6.95 -0.93 -4.81
CA GLY A 195 -7.69 0.31 -4.66
C GLY A 195 -8.87 0.42 -5.62
N LEU A 196 -9.61 1.47 -5.42
CA LEU A 196 -10.75 1.84 -6.22
C LEU A 196 -10.76 3.36 -6.42
N GLY A 197 -11.43 3.82 -7.47
CA GLY A 197 -11.48 5.23 -7.76
C GLY A 197 -12.47 5.58 -8.86
N VAL A 198 -12.42 6.86 -9.19
CA VAL A 198 -13.17 7.42 -10.30
C VAL A 198 -12.20 8.03 -11.31
N GLU A 199 -12.52 7.87 -12.57
CA GLU A 199 -11.78 8.43 -13.70
C GLU A 199 -12.73 9.31 -14.50
N TYR A 200 -12.27 10.48 -14.85
CA TYR A 200 -12.93 11.34 -15.81
C TYR A 200 -12.13 11.36 -17.10
N SER A 201 -12.68 10.74 -18.14
CA SER A 201 -12.12 10.80 -19.50
C SER A 201 -12.55 12.11 -20.16
N ALA A 202 -11.59 12.95 -20.51
CA ALA A 202 -11.81 14.27 -21.12
C ALA A 202 -11.60 14.27 -22.64
N GLY A 203 -11.64 13.11 -23.28
CA GLY A 203 -11.33 12.91 -24.69
C GLY A 203 -9.86 13.24 -24.99
N ARG A 204 -9.61 14.12 -25.94
CA ARG A 204 -8.23 14.50 -26.34
C ARG A 204 -7.39 15.13 -25.23
N LEU A 205 -8.00 15.55 -24.12
CA LEU A 205 -7.27 16.11 -22.98
C LEU A 205 -6.72 15.04 -22.04
N GLY A 206 -7.05 13.76 -22.28
CA GLY A 206 -6.61 12.66 -21.45
C GLY A 206 -7.55 12.31 -20.31
N HIS A 207 -7.01 11.73 -19.24
CA HIS A 207 -7.76 11.10 -18.15
C HIS A 207 -7.32 11.65 -16.79
N PHE A 208 -8.29 12.00 -15.97
CA PHE A 208 -8.10 12.44 -14.59
C PHE A 208 -8.63 11.36 -13.66
N LEU A 209 -7.77 10.78 -12.85
CA LEU A 209 -8.13 9.72 -11.91
C LEU A 209 -8.00 10.25 -10.48
N LEU A 210 -8.97 9.88 -9.63
CA LEU A 210 -8.91 10.05 -8.19
C LEU A 210 -9.14 8.71 -7.53
N GLU A 211 -8.21 8.27 -6.69
CA GLU A 211 -8.21 6.93 -6.11
C GLU A 211 -7.95 6.91 -4.62
N GLY A 212 -8.52 5.88 -3.95
CA GLY A 212 -8.12 5.40 -2.65
C GLY A 212 -7.51 4.01 -2.78
N ARG A 213 -6.30 3.83 -2.28
CA ARG A 213 -5.51 2.60 -2.39
C ARG A 213 -5.05 2.14 -1.01
N TYR A 214 -5.14 0.85 -0.74
CA TYR A 214 -4.54 0.22 0.42
C TYR A 214 -3.32 -0.59 0.01
N TYR A 215 -2.21 -0.40 0.73
CA TYR A 215 -0.99 -1.20 0.60
C TYR A 215 -0.80 -2.06 1.83
N TYR A 216 -0.56 -3.35 1.62
CA TYR A 216 -0.20 -4.32 2.64
C TYR A 216 1.20 -4.86 2.38
N GLY A 217 2.16 -4.42 3.19
CA GLY A 217 3.54 -4.88 3.12
C GLY A 217 3.66 -6.31 3.65
N LEU A 218 4.39 -7.13 2.93
CA LEU A 218 4.74 -8.51 3.31
C LEU A 218 6.16 -8.58 3.86
N GLY A 219 7.01 -7.63 3.49
CA GLY A 219 8.37 -7.47 4.01
C GLY A 219 8.38 -6.89 5.42
N ASN A 220 9.41 -7.20 6.20
CA ASN A 220 9.70 -6.56 7.48
C ASN A 220 10.75 -5.47 7.28
N ILE A 221 10.59 -4.30 7.92
CA ILE A 221 11.60 -3.22 7.89
C ILE A 221 12.83 -3.55 8.73
N TYR A 222 12.63 -4.25 9.84
CA TYR A 222 13.68 -4.83 10.66
C TYR A 222 13.99 -6.26 10.20
N GLY A 223 15.02 -6.88 10.77
CA GLY A 223 15.31 -8.28 10.52
C GLY A 223 14.12 -9.18 10.78
N SER A 224 14.13 -10.37 10.18
CA SER A 224 13.06 -11.37 10.32
C SER A 224 13.53 -12.65 11.02
N SER A 225 14.69 -12.61 11.66
CA SER A 225 15.22 -13.75 12.40
C SER A 225 14.49 -13.96 13.73
N LYS A 226 14.51 -15.17 14.26
CA LYS A 226 13.97 -15.46 15.61
C LYS A 226 14.71 -14.72 16.74
N ARG A 227 15.81 -14.05 16.42
CA ARG A 227 16.62 -13.25 17.35
C ARG A 227 16.22 -11.78 17.37
N ASP A 228 15.46 -11.33 16.37
CA ASP A 228 15.02 -9.94 16.28
C ASP A 228 13.93 -9.71 17.31
N PHE A 229 13.97 -8.53 17.92
CA PHE A 229 13.01 -8.13 18.94
C PHE A 229 11.59 -8.14 18.41
N PHE A 230 11.38 -7.59 17.19
CA PHE A 230 10.10 -7.61 16.51
C PHE A 230 10.00 -8.84 15.59
N GLY A 231 9.13 -9.78 15.93
CA GLY A 231 8.83 -10.92 15.07
C GLY A 231 8.14 -10.54 13.75
N LYS A 232 7.57 -9.32 13.68
CA LYS A 232 6.95 -8.72 12.50
C LYS A 232 7.07 -7.20 12.57
N SER A 233 7.35 -6.56 11.42
CA SER A 233 7.48 -5.10 11.29
C SER A 233 7.17 -4.67 9.86
N ASN A 234 5.96 -4.96 9.38
CA ASN A 234 5.57 -4.66 8.01
C ASN A 234 4.89 -3.29 7.87
N ILE A 235 5.19 -2.58 6.80
CA ILE A 235 4.54 -1.30 6.48
C ILE A 235 3.18 -1.54 5.85
N ASN A 236 2.18 -0.81 6.33
CA ASN A 236 0.83 -0.77 5.76
C ASN A 236 0.42 0.69 5.57
N GLY A 237 -0.43 0.95 4.60
CA GLY A 237 -0.87 2.33 4.40
C GLY A 237 -2.07 2.45 3.48
N ILE A 238 -2.80 3.55 3.68
CA ILE A 238 -3.84 4.03 2.78
C ILE A 238 -3.25 5.20 2.00
N MET A 239 -3.41 5.20 0.69
CA MET A 239 -2.97 6.29 -0.18
C MET A 239 -4.18 6.90 -0.86
N ILE A 240 -4.25 8.23 -0.85
CA ILE A 240 -5.22 9.00 -1.64
C ILE A 240 -4.44 9.75 -2.70
N LYS A 241 -4.71 9.47 -3.97
CA LYS A 241 -3.93 9.97 -5.10
C LYS A 241 -4.81 10.56 -6.19
N ALA A 242 -4.30 11.61 -6.80
CA ALA A 242 -4.78 12.12 -8.06
C ALA A 242 -3.76 11.82 -9.15
N THR A 243 -4.22 11.31 -10.30
CA THR A 243 -3.39 10.95 -11.44
C THR A 243 -3.93 11.63 -12.70
N TYR A 244 -3.05 12.18 -13.51
CA TYR A 244 -3.36 12.66 -14.85
C TYR A 244 -2.63 11.80 -15.86
N LEU A 245 -3.36 11.27 -16.85
CA LEU A 245 -2.81 10.48 -17.94
C LEU A 245 -3.13 11.14 -19.28
N PHE A 246 -2.14 11.22 -20.12
CA PHE A 246 -2.23 11.70 -21.51
C PHE A 246 -2.03 10.53 -22.46
N ASP A 247 -2.92 10.42 -23.47
CA ASP A 247 -2.87 9.33 -24.44
C ASP A 247 -1.85 9.62 -25.52
N LEU A 248 -0.91 8.68 -25.68
CA LEU A 248 0.15 8.75 -26.72
C LEU A 248 -0.27 8.05 -28.01
N LYS A 249 -1.06 6.98 -27.87
CA LYS A 249 -1.52 6.14 -28.98
C LYS A 249 -2.94 5.67 -28.69
N HIS A 250 -3.76 5.73 -29.73
CA HIS A 250 -5.09 5.13 -29.81
C HIS A 250 -5.09 4.04 -30.86
#